data_28a71430e19d942533563e26ea3e4ac8
#
_entry.id   28a71430e19d942533563e26ea3e4ac8
#
_cell.length_a   1.000
_cell.length_b   1.000
_cell.length_c   1.000
_cell.angle_alpha   90.00
_cell.angle_beta   90.00
_cell.angle_gamma   90.00
#
_symmetry.space_group_name_H-M   'P 1'
#
loop_
_entity.id
_entity.type
_entity.pdbx_description
1 polymer ?
#
loop_
_entity_poly.entity_id
_entity_poly.type
_entity_poly.pdbx_seq_one_letter_code
_entity_poly.pdbx_strand_id
1 'polypeptide(L)'
;MTGHAVVIAGGGPTGLMLAGELALAGVDVAIVERRVCQDLAGSRAGGLHSRTIEILDQRRIADRFLSQGQTAQVGMFAGARLDISDFPTRHNYGLGLWQNHIERILAGLGRGAGGDDLSRT
;
A
#
# COMPACT_ATOMS: atom_id res chain seq x y z
N MET A 1 14.38 -22.75 15.88
CA MET A 1 12.95 -22.82 15.58
C MET A 1 12.56 -21.70 14.62
N THR A 2 11.81 -22.03 13.59
CA THR A 2 11.51 -21.11 12.49
C THR A 2 10.07 -20.61 12.52
N GLY A 3 9.48 -20.54 13.70
CA GLY A 3 8.11 -20.03 13.85
C GLY A 3 8.03 -18.51 13.81
N HIS A 4 6.89 -18.01 13.38
CA HIS A 4 6.58 -16.58 13.38
C HIS A 4 5.32 -16.33 14.22
N ALA A 5 5.25 -15.16 14.86
CA ALA A 5 4.08 -14.79 15.64
C ALA A 5 2.83 -14.64 14.77
N VAL A 6 3.01 -14.09 13.57
CA VAL A 6 1.93 -13.91 12.60
C VAL A 6 2.42 -14.33 11.22
N VAL A 7 1.55 -15.05 10.51
CA VAL A 7 1.80 -15.42 9.12
C VAL A 7 0.66 -14.84 8.28
N ILE A 8 1.01 -14.09 7.25
CA ILE A 8 0.04 -13.48 6.33
C ILE A 8 0.04 -14.28 5.04
N ALA A 9 -1.12 -14.76 4.64
CA ALA A 9 -1.29 -15.45 3.37
C ALA A 9 -1.64 -14.43 2.28
N GLY A 10 -0.69 -14.20 1.40
CA GLY A 10 -0.86 -13.26 0.30
C GLY A 10 -0.01 -12.00 0.45
N GLY A 11 0.80 -11.72 -0.57
CA GLY A 11 1.69 -10.55 -0.63
C GLY A 11 1.14 -9.41 -1.50
N GLY A 12 -0.18 -9.25 -1.55
CA GLY A 12 -0.82 -8.12 -2.21
C GLY A 12 -0.78 -6.86 -1.35
N PRO A 13 -1.43 -5.77 -1.79
CA PRO A 13 -1.37 -4.49 -1.05
C PRO A 13 -1.85 -4.61 0.39
N THR A 14 -2.93 -5.34 0.62
CA THR A 14 -3.50 -5.52 1.96
C THR A 14 -2.54 -6.28 2.88
N GLY A 15 -1.99 -7.38 2.39
CA GLY A 15 -1.03 -8.18 3.16
C GLY A 15 0.25 -7.42 3.47
N LEU A 16 0.77 -6.70 2.48
CA LEU A 16 1.98 -5.90 2.64
C LEU A 16 1.77 -4.75 3.65
N MET A 17 0.62 -4.09 3.58
CA MET A 17 0.30 -3.02 4.53
C MET A 17 0.15 -3.55 5.95
N LEU A 18 -0.53 -4.67 6.11
CA LEU A 18 -0.66 -5.33 7.42
C LEU A 18 0.71 -5.72 7.97
N ALA A 19 1.56 -6.29 7.14
CA ALA A 19 2.92 -6.67 7.55
C ALA A 19 3.70 -5.44 8.04
N GLY A 20 3.59 -4.33 7.34
CA GLY A 20 4.23 -3.09 7.74
C GLY A 20 3.73 -2.58 9.09
N GLU A 21 2.43 -2.61 9.32
CA GLU A 21 1.83 -2.19 10.58
C GLU A 21 2.27 -3.08 11.74
N LEU A 22 2.30 -4.40 11.53
CA LEU A 22 2.75 -5.34 12.55
C LEU A 22 4.24 -5.17 12.85
N ALA A 23 5.05 -4.95 11.83
CA ALA A 23 6.49 -4.71 12.02
C ALA A 23 6.74 -3.44 12.81
N LEU A 24 5.99 -2.37 12.57
CA LEU A 24 6.07 -1.13 13.36
C LEU A 24 5.73 -1.37 14.82
N ALA A 25 4.83 -2.30 15.10
CA ALA A 25 4.46 -2.68 16.47
C ALA A 25 5.44 -3.68 17.09
N GLY A 26 6.50 -4.05 16.41
CA GLY A 26 7.49 -5.00 16.91
C GLY A 26 7.04 -6.45 16.85
N VAL A 27 6.03 -6.77 16.06
CA VAL A 27 5.51 -8.14 15.92
C VAL A 27 6.28 -8.86 14.83
N ASP A 28 6.73 -10.06 15.13
CA ASP A 28 7.37 -10.93 14.17
C ASP A 28 6.34 -11.43 13.15
N VAL A 29 6.54 -11.14 11.88
CA VAL A 29 5.58 -11.43 10.82
C VAL A 29 6.28 -12.01 9.60
N ALA A 30 5.60 -12.95 8.96
CA ALA A 30 6.04 -13.51 7.67
C ALA A 30 4.88 -13.47 6.67
N ILE A 31 5.23 -13.30 5.41
CA ILE A 31 4.25 -13.35 4.31
C ILE A 31 4.52 -14.59 3.47
N VAL A 32 3.44 -15.31 3.17
CA VAL A 32 3.46 -16.44 2.23
C VAL A 32 2.77 -15.99 0.95
N GLU A 33 3.49 -16.03 -0.16
CA GLU A 33 2.98 -15.59 -1.46
C GLU A 33 3.26 -16.63 -2.53
N ARG A 34 2.24 -16.96 -3.32
CA ARG A 34 2.36 -17.92 -4.43
C ARG A 34 3.13 -17.37 -5.62
N ARG A 35 3.06 -16.06 -5.83
CA ARG A 35 3.74 -15.43 -6.96
C ARG A 35 5.23 -15.37 -6.72
N VAL A 36 5.98 -15.55 -7.80
CA VAL A 36 7.46 -15.51 -7.75
C VAL A 36 7.95 -14.09 -7.47
N CYS A 37 7.18 -13.08 -7.93
CA CYS A 37 7.53 -11.67 -7.75
C CYS A 37 6.27 -10.84 -7.52
N GLN A 38 6.44 -9.55 -7.23
CA GLN A 38 5.34 -8.62 -7.00
C GLN A 38 4.68 -8.16 -8.30
N ASP A 39 5.22 -8.52 -9.45
CA ASP A 39 4.67 -8.10 -10.73
C ASP A 39 3.38 -8.85 -11.03
N LEU A 40 2.34 -8.09 -11.36
CA LEU A 40 1.05 -8.63 -11.77
C LEU A 40 0.97 -8.64 -13.28
N ALA A 41 0.35 -9.68 -13.83
CA ALA A 41 0.06 -9.74 -15.26
C ALA A 41 -0.94 -8.66 -15.70
N GLY A 42 -1.67 -8.07 -14.75
CA GLY A 42 -2.57 -6.96 -14.97
C GLY A 42 -2.93 -6.32 -13.65
N SER A 43 -3.03 -5.01 -13.63
CA SER A 43 -3.42 -4.29 -12.43
C SER A 43 -4.93 -4.26 -12.30
N ARG A 44 -5.44 -4.62 -11.12
CA ARG A 44 -6.87 -4.57 -10.82
C ARG A 44 -7.28 -3.21 -10.31
N ALA A 45 -6.46 -2.59 -9.50
CA ALA A 45 -6.72 -1.27 -8.93
C ALA A 45 -5.85 -0.22 -9.62
N GLY A 46 -6.41 0.97 -9.79
CA GLY A 46 -5.74 2.06 -10.47
C GLY A 46 -5.58 3.32 -9.63
N GLY A 47 -5.78 3.23 -8.32
CA GLY A 47 -5.61 4.43 -7.52
C GLY A 47 -5.87 4.24 -6.03
N LEU A 48 -5.63 5.33 -5.32
CA LEU A 48 -5.85 5.45 -3.88
C LEU A 48 -6.80 6.60 -3.61
N HIS A 49 -7.71 6.39 -2.67
CA HIS A 49 -8.62 7.44 -2.22
C HIS A 49 -7.97 8.36 -1.19
N SER A 50 -8.55 9.53 -1.03
CA SER A 50 -8.11 10.56 -0.07
C SER A 50 -7.83 9.99 1.32
N ARG A 51 -8.76 9.22 1.87
CA ARG A 51 -8.60 8.63 3.21
C ARG A 51 -7.41 7.69 3.29
N THR A 52 -7.17 6.91 2.25
CA THR A 52 -6.00 6.02 2.20
C THR A 52 -4.71 6.84 2.22
N ILE A 53 -4.68 7.93 1.46
CA ILE A 53 -3.51 8.83 1.43
C ILE A 53 -3.25 9.43 2.81
N GLU A 54 -4.31 9.83 3.54
CA GLU A 54 -4.17 10.31 4.90
C GLU A 54 -3.52 9.28 5.83
N ILE A 55 -3.90 8.02 5.70
CA ILE A 55 -3.32 6.94 6.50
C ILE A 55 -1.84 6.75 6.16
N LEU A 56 -1.51 6.76 4.88
CA LEU A 56 -0.11 6.68 4.44
C LEU A 56 0.71 7.86 4.95
N ASP A 57 0.11 9.05 4.99
CA ASP A 57 0.77 10.23 5.54
C ASP A 57 1.02 10.10 7.05
N GLN A 58 0.08 9.53 7.79
CA GLN A 58 0.27 9.25 9.20
C GLN A 58 1.45 8.31 9.45
N ARG A 59 1.77 7.46 8.49
CA ARG A 59 2.93 6.56 8.53
C ARG A 59 4.17 7.15 7.89
N ARG A 60 4.09 8.41 7.41
CA ARG A 60 5.19 9.17 6.78
C ARG A 60 5.71 8.51 5.49
N ILE A 61 4.83 7.83 4.78
CA ILE A 61 5.19 7.14 3.54
C ILE A 61 4.39 7.63 2.32
N ALA A 62 3.50 8.61 2.50
CA ALA A 62 2.64 9.10 1.41
C ALA A 62 3.45 9.61 0.21
N ASP A 63 4.55 10.33 0.46
CA ASP A 63 5.34 10.93 -0.62
C ASP A 63 5.90 9.91 -1.59
N ARG A 64 6.19 8.71 -1.14
CA ARG A 64 6.69 7.64 -2.00
C ARG A 64 5.67 7.20 -3.04
N PHE A 65 4.39 7.29 -2.70
CA PHE A 65 3.29 6.99 -3.63
C PHE A 65 2.99 8.21 -4.50
N LEU A 66 2.90 9.38 -3.89
CA LEU A 66 2.54 10.62 -4.59
C LEU A 66 3.55 10.97 -5.70
N SER A 67 4.83 10.66 -5.49
CA SER A 67 5.87 10.94 -6.47
C SER A 67 5.78 10.09 -7.73
N GLN A 68 5.04 8.98 -7.70
CA GLN A 68 4.96 8.04 -8.83
C GLN A 68 3.63 8.09 -9.56
N GLY A 69 2.64 8.84 -9.07
CA GLY A 69 1.32 8.90 -9.66
C GLY A 69 0.87 10.31 -9.94
N GLN A 70 -0.40 10.43 -10.29
CA GLN A 70 -1.03 11.73 -10.58
C GLN A 70 -2.22 11.95 -9.66
N THR A 71 -2.32 13.16 -9.13
CA THR A 71 -3.41 13.52 -8.23
C THR A 71 -4.52 14.24 -8.98
N ALA A 72 -5.75 14.06 -8.49
CA ALA A 72 -6.92 14.79 -8.99
C ALA A 72 -7.92 14.97 -7.85
N GLN A 73 -8.54 16.14 -7.79
CA GLN A 73 -9.54 16.45 -6.74
C GLN A 73 -10.92 15.92 -7.15
N VAL A 74 -10.95 14.65 -7.52
CA VAL A 74 -12.14 13.99 -8.03
C VAL A 74 -12.28 12.60 -7.40
N GLY A 75 -13.48 12.26 -6.96
CA GLY A 75 -13.88 10.91 -6.65
C GLY A 75 -14.84 10.38 -7.70
N MET A 76 -14.91 9.07 -7.83
CA MET A 76 -15.81 8.42 -8.78
C MET A 76 -16.65 7.37 -8.07
N PHE A 77 -17.94 7.37 -8.35
CA PHE A 77 -18.84 6.34 -7.85
C PHE A 77 -19.93 6.08 -8.90
N ALA A 78 -20.06 4.82 -9.29
CA ALA A 78 -21.07 4.39 -10.26
C ALA A 78 -21.09 5.25 -11.55
N GLY A 79 -19.93 5.66 -12.02
CA GLY A 79 -19.80 6.51 -13.21
C GLY A 79 -20.00 8.00 -12.96
N ALA A 80 -20.40 8.40 -11.76
CA ALA A 80 -20.56 9.80 -11.40
C ALA A 80 -19.24 10.38 -10.87
N ARG A 81 -18.93 11.59 -11.32
CA ARG A 81 -17.77 12.33 -10.83
C ARG A 81 -18.18 13.17 -9.62
N LEU A 82 -17.37 13.10 -8.58
CA LEU A 82 -17.57 13.88 -7.36
C LEU A 82 -16.39 14.83 -7.19
N ASP A 83 -16.69 16.12 -7.01
CA ASP A 83 -15.67 17.11 -6.66
C ASP A 83 -15.36 16.95 -5.17
N ILE A 84 -14.11 16.64 -4.84
CA ILE A 84 -13.67 16.47 -3.46
C ILE A 84 -12.72 17.58 -3.01
N SER A 85 -12.66 18.68 -3.77
CA SER A 85 -11.77 19.80 -3.45
C SER A 85 -12.12 20.51 -2.15
N ASP A 86 -13.34 20.31 -1.65
CA ASP A 86 -13.82 20.90 -0.40
C ASP A 86 -13.71 19.98 0.82
N PHE A 87 -13.11 18.79 0.66
CA PHE A 87 -12.89 17.91 1.79
C PHE A 87 -11.96 18.60 2.82
N PRO A 88 -12.29 18.53 4.11
CA PRO A 88 -11.52 19.20 5.16
C PRO A 88 -10.23 18.47 5.51
N THR A 89 -9.38 18.29 4.52
CA THR A 89 -8.08 17.62 4.65
C THR A 89 -7.11 18.22 3.65
N ARG A 90 -5.83 18.24 3.98
CA ARG A 90 -4.80 18.65 3.02
C ARG A 90 -4.61 17.63 1.88
N HIS A 91 -5.14 16.43 2.04
CA HIS A 91 -5.12 15.39 1.02
C HIS A 91 -6.48 15.24 0.33
N ASN A 92 -7.06 16.36 -0.08
CA ASN A 92 -8.38 16.42 -0.72
C ASN A 92 -8.31 16.03 -2.21
N TYR A 93 -7.67 14.90 -2.50
CA TYR A 93 -7.47 14.39 -3.86
C TYR A 93 -7.37 12.87 -3.83
N GLY A 94 -7.60 12.25 -4.98
CA GLY A 94 -7.26 10.87 -5.22
C GLY A 94 -5.91 10.78 -5.93
N LEU A 95 -5.27 9.65 -5.85
CA LEU A 95 -4.00 9.38 -6.54
C LEU A 95 -4.22 8.29 -7.56
N GLY A 96 -3.94 8.57 -8.83
CA GLY A 96 -3.88 7.56 -9.88
C GLY A 96 -2.53 6.87 -9.87
N LEU A 97 -2.54 5.57 -9.55
CA LEU A 97 -1.32 4.77 -9.50
C LEU A 97 -1.73 3.29 -9.58
N TRP A 98 -1.16 2.56 -10.52
CA TRP A 98 -1.50 1.16 -10.71
C TRP A 98 -1.06 0.29 -9.53
N GLN A 99 -1.82 -0.74 -9.26
CA GLN A 99 -1.61 -1.64 -8.12
C GLN A 99 -0.20 -2.24 -8.07
N ASN A 100 0.38 -2.59 -9.21
CA ASN A 100 1.73 -3.16 -9.24
C ASN A 100 2.78 -2.19 -8.68
N HIS A 101 2.63 -0.90 -8.93
CA HIS A 101 3.53 0.11 -8.34
C HIS A 101 3.30 0.25 -6.83
N ILE A 102 2.04 0.21 -6.40
CA ILE A 102 1.70 0.27 -4.98
C ILE A 102 2.34 -0.90 -4.24
N GLU A 103 2.24 -2.10 -4.79
CA GLU A 103 2.84 -3.30 -4.19
C GLU A 103 4.36 -3.20 -4.11
N ARG A 104 5.01 -2.69 -5.16
CA ARG A 104 6.47 -2.50 -5.14
C ARG A 104 6.92 -1.52 -4.05
N ILE A 105 6.20 -0.42 -3.89
CA ILE A 105 6.53 0.56 -2.86
C ILE A 105 6.39 -0.07 -1.48
N LEU A 106 5.27 -0.75 -1.22
CA LEU A 106 5.01 -1.39 0.07
C LEU A 106 6.05 -2.47 0.37
N ALA A 107 6.39 -3.29 -0.62
CA ALA A 107 7.40 -4.34 -0.46
C ALA A 107 8.78 -3.74 -0.17
N GLY A 108 9.14 -2.65 -0.85
CA GLY A 108 10.40 -1.95 -0.63
C GLY A 108 10.51 -1.34 0.76
N LEU A 109 9.41 -0.85 1.31
CA LEU A 109 9.37 -0.30 2.66
C LEU A 109 9.64 -1.39 3.71
N GLY A 110 9.07 -2.57 3.53
CA GLY A 110 9.28 -3.69 4.44
C GLY A 110 10.75 -4.09 4.50
N ARG A 111 11.43 -4.11 3.37
CA ARG A 111 12.87 -4.42 3.32
C ARG A 111 13.72 -3.34 3.98
N GLY A 112 13.32 -2.07 3.85
CA GLY A 112 14.07 -0.96 4.44
C GLY A 112 13.90 -0.83 5.94
N ALA A 113 12.74 -1.20 6.47
CA ALA A 113 12.39 -0.96 7.86
C ALA A 113 13.03 -1.93 8.84
N GLY A 114 13.29 -3.17 8.44
CA GLY A 114 13.79 -4.20 9.35
C GLY A 114 15.11 -4.84 8.95
N GLY A 115 15.65 -4.49 7.82
CA GLY A 115 16.82 -5.15 7.28
C GLY A 115 16.57 -6.57 6.78
N ASP A 116 15.42 -7.13 7.12
CA ASP A 116 15.02 -8.44 6.66
C ASP A 116 13.93 -8.33 5.61
N ASP A 117 14.09 -9.09 4.57
CA ASP A 117 13.05 -9.28 3.59
C ASP A 117 11.83 -9.87 4.29
N LEU A 118 10.65 -9.30 4.02
CA LEU A 118 9.41 -9.95 4.39
C LEU A 118 9.38 -11.26 3.61
N SER A 119 9.72 -12.34 4.28
CA SER A 119 10.10 -13.58 3.60
C SER A 119 8.96 -14.17 2.81
N ARG A 120 9.29 -14.57 1.62
CA ARG A 120 8.43 -15.37 0.78
C ARG A 120 8.81 -16.83 0.92
N THR A 121 7.83 -17.63 1.02
CA THR A 121 8.02 -19.06 0.95
C THR A 121 7.18 -19.67 -0.16
#